data_0e75c26e577b9421a8853e6428c88ff8
#
_entry.id   0e75c26e577b9421a8853e6428c88ff8
#
_cell.length_a   1.000
_cell.length_b   1.000
_cell.length_c   1.000
_cell.angle_alpha   90.00
_cell.angle_beta   90.00
_cell.angle_gamma   90.00
#
_symmetry.space_group_name_H-M   'P 1'
#
loop_
_entity.id
_entity.type
_entity.pdbx_description
1 polymer ?
#
loop_
_entity_poly.entity_id
_entity_poly.type
_entity_poly.pdbx_seq_one_letter_code
_entity_poly.pdbx_strand_id
1 'polypeptide(L)'
;MKRFGIIIFLCIFPYVITWAQNIPVSLSYTKVYDFIDELIMDGVVTNQTAIRPYTRNQIADMLTQAQRADSLLSNRQQNELKFYLNEFALENDLMVDNFVQYTDHRTFSLSLADPQFSYKSLNNMFKMRIRPILGGDVMLSKKGAIIQRWWGAEIQMDIAKHLSIWGSLRDNSWNGNWLNTDYFPSDYARINGARIHYGASQQTPALSNIPGVQYKEATYGGDFSDSKGGINLYSWWGSIGIQRENIRWGDSYHSSNILSGRNPAVPMITLQLTPCKWFQFDYFHAWLVSNVLDSTYYYLENTTNGNASLKNYRPYNKFMAANMFTFTPIKHLSVSLGNSIVYAEQSLQVAYLIPIAFYKSLDHLLTKGVRTQNQNSQVFASISVRPVNHLQLYGSFFLDEVKFSRFKLSEPENNPISYLVGFNWSGWPIDGLSLKGEFMRSYIACYTHSIDVLTWASNSYNMGHYMGDNAQSIYAELAYRPVRGLLLKLSYTNDMKYNSYSYLRDNISETIAQKPFDHCIYRNDEIRFDGIYEAHPNMYLRLSIGYNNAQGFDNLKSDPLPSEYIGTAQQYLDAFCPLYYQGKNLTISGSFSFGF
;
A
#
# COMPACT_ATOMS: atom_id res chain seq x y z
N MET A 1 -28.07 21.18 48.22
CA MET A 1 -28.28 21.21 46.76
C MET A 1 -27.24 22.14 46.16
N LYS A 2 -26.11 21.58 45.71
CA LYS A 2 -25.04 22.32 45.00
C LYS A 2 -25.15 21.99 43.54
N ARG A 3 -25.36 23.02 42.73
CA ARG A 3 -25.42 22.92 41.27
C ARG A 3 -24.01 22.74 40.72
N PHE A 4 -23.74 21.63 40.11
CA PHE A 4 -22.54 21.43 39.28
C PHE A 4 -22.78 22.13 37.94
N GLY A 5 -22.12 23.27 37.73
CA GLY A 5 -22.04 23.92 36.43
C GLY A 5 -21.07 23.17 35.54
N ILE A 6 -21.58 22.65 34.44
CA ILE A 6 -20.76 22.13 33.34
C ILE A 6 -20.14 23.35 32.64
N ILE A 7 -18.85 23.57 32.85
CA ILE A 7 -18.07 24.54 32.11
C ILE A 7 -17.76 23.90 30.75
N ILE A 8 -18.54 24.26 29.75
CA ILE A 8 -18.18 24.03 28.35
C ILE A 8 -17.05 25.01 28.04
N PHE A 9 -15.84 24.47 27.96
CA PHE A 9 -14.68 25.21 27.50
C PHE A 9 -14.81 25.39 25.97
N LEU A 10 -15.49 26.44 25.55
CA LEU A 10 -15.44 26.98 24.19
C LEU A 10 -14.05 27.60 24.00
N CYS A 11 -13.10 26.81 23.56
CA CYS A 11 -11.85 27.32 23.02
C CYS A 11 -12.16 28.14 21.77
N ILE A 12 -12.19 29.45 21.92
CA ILE A 12 -12.16 30.41 20.81
C ILE A 12 -10.74 30.31 20.22
N PHE A 13 -10.54 29.39 19.29
CA PHE A 13 -9.37 29.40 18.43
C PHE A 13 -9.60 30.41 17.30
N PRO A 14 -8.60 31.24 16.97
CA PRO A 14 -8.69 32.08 15.79
C PRO A 14 -8.88 31.16 14.57
N TYR A 15 -9.94 31.39 13.82
CA TYR A 15 -10.23 30.71 12.57
C TYR A 15 -9.12 31.04 11.55
N VAL A 16 -8.06 30.26 11.54
CA VAL A 16 -7.25 30.12 10.35
C VAL A 16 -8.06 29.18 9.45
N ILE A 17 -8.84 29.77 8.57
CA ILE A 17 -9.59 29.04 7.55
C ILE A 17 -8.56 28.51 6.55
N THR A 18 -8.00 27.36 6.82
CA THR A 18 -7.22 26.60 5.83
C THR A 18 -8.22 25.93 4.90
N TRP A 19 -8.21 26.35 3.70
CA TRP A 19 -9.06 25.87 2.60
C TRP A 19 -8.39 24.65 2.00
N ALA A 20 -9.03 23.50 2.03
CA ALA A 20 -8.26 22.31 1.74
C ALA A 20 -9.07 21.20 1.04
N GLN A 21 -8.53 20.63 -0.06
CA GLN A 21 -9.05 19.44 -0.75
C GLN A 21 -8.56 18.18 -0.04
N ASN A 22 -9.44 17.23 0.29
CA ASN A 22 -9.07 16.00 0.96
C ASN A 22 -9.05 14.80 -0.03
N ILE A 23 -8.46 15.02 -1.21
CA ILE A 23 -8.28 14.01 -2.25
C ILE A 23 -6.95 13.29 -2.00
N PRO A 24 -6.93 11.95 -1.89
CA PRO A 24 -5.70 11.19 -1.73
C PRO A 24 -4.78 11.36 -2.95
N VAL A 25 -3.48 11.51 -2.70
CA VAL A 25 -2.45 11.48 -3.74
C VAL A 25 -1.99 10.05 -3.93
N SER A 26 -2.14 9.51 -5.13
CA SER A 26 -1.80 8.11 -5.43
C SER A 26 -0.42 7.72 -4.89
N LEU A 27 -0.32 6.54 -4.28
CA LEU A 27 0.97 5.97 -3.84
C LEU A 27 1.96 5.77 -5.00
N SER A 28 1.45 5.73 -6.23
CA SER A 28 2.27 5.64 -7.45
C SER A 28 2.97 6.95 -7.82
N TYR A 29 2.54 8.08 -7.25
CA TYR A 29 3.20 9.38 -7.42
C TYR A 29 4.44 9.48 -6.51
N THR A 30 5.36 8.56 -6.67
CA THR A 30 6.52 8.37 -5.77
C THR A 30 7.40 9.61 -5.65
N LYS A 31 7.57 10.38 -6.74
CA LYS A 31 8.46 11.54 -6.77
C LYS A 31 8.07 12.66 -5.80
N VAL A 32 6.77 12.97 -5.68
CA VAL A 32 6.32 13.99 -4.72
C VAL A 32 6.52 13.50 -3.28
N TYR A 33 6.27 12.21 -3.03
CA TYR A 33 6.53 11.62 -1.71
C TYR A 33 8.02 11.63 -1.36
N ASP A 34 8.89 11.29 -2.32
CA ASP A 34 10.34 11.34 -2.14
C ASP A 34 10.83 12.76 -1.83
N PHE A 35 10.26 13.78 -2.47
CA PHE A 35 10.61 15.17 -2.19
C PHE A 35 10.11 15.62 -0.82
N ILE A 36 8.88 15.30 -0.45
CA ILE A 36 8.36 15.59 0.88
C ILE A 36 9.18 14.90 1.97
N ASP A 37 9.55 13.62 1.77
CA ASP A 37 10.39 12.88 2.71
C ASP A 37 11.77 13.53 2.87
N GLU A 38 12.37 14.02 1.79
CA GLU A 38 13.62 14.79 1.85
C GLU A 38 13.48 16.06 2.68
N LEU A 39 12.44 16.87 2.44
CA LEU A 39 12.18 18.09 3.21
C LEU A 39 11.92 17.81 4.71
N ILE A 40 11.30 16.68 5.03
CA ILE A 40 11.10 16.23 6.40
C ILE A 40 12.45 15.85 7.04
N MET A 41 13.34 15.19 6.28
CA MET A 41 14.67 14.80 6.74
C MET A 41 15.56 16.00 7.03
N ASP A 42 15.46 17.05 6.20
CA ASP A 42 16.20 18.30 6.36
C ASP A 42 15.62 19.17 7.51
N GLY A 43 14.50 18.73 8.13
CA GLY A 43 13.84 19.45 9.23
C GLY A 43 13.07 20.68 8.79
N VAL A 44 12.89 20.88 7.48
CA VAL A 44 12.15 21.99 6.87
C VAL A 44 10.64 21.83 7.05
N VAL A 45 10.16 20.60 6.93
CA VAL A 45 8.75 20.24 7.03
C VAL A 45 8.52 19.30 8.21
N THR A 46 7.38 19.43 8.87
CA THR A 46 6.98 18.54 9.96
C THR A 46 6.01 17.48 9.44
N ASN A 47 6.38 16.22 9.59
CA ASN A 47 5.47 15.08 9.34
C ASN A 47 4.79 14.67 10.65
N GLN A 48 3.49 14.41 10.57
CA GLN A 48 2.66 13.98 11.71
C GLN A 48 2.26 12.52 11.66
N THR A 49 2.41 11.84 10.51
CA THR A 49 1.89 10.48 10.33
C THR A 49 2.70 9.64 9.34
N ALA A 50 2.82 8.36 9.66
CA ALA A 50 3.34 7.31 8.77
C ALA A 50 2.26 6.70 7.86
N ILE A 51 1.06 7.28 7.86
CA ILE A 51 -0.08 6.80 7.06
C ILE A 51 -0.07 7.48 5.70
N ARG A 52 -0.15 6.68 4.65
CA ARG A 52 -0.28 7.16 3.26
C ARG A 52 -1.47 6.46 2.60
N PRO A 53 -2.12 7.07 1.60
CA PRO A 53 -1.73 8.30 0.89
C PRO A 53 -1.96 9.57 1.71
N TYR A 54 -1.08 10.55 1.54
CA TYR A 54 -1.36 11.92 1.98
C TYR A 54 -2.43 12.52 1.07
N THR A 55 -3.21 13.43 1.61
CA THR A 55 -4.13 14.20 0.80
C THR A 55 -3.41 15.33 0.06
N ARG A 56 -4.00 15.81 -1.04
CA ARG A 56 -3.44 16.93 -1.80
C ARG A 56 -3.19 18.16 -0.92
N ASN A 57 -4.07 18.38 0.05
CA ASN A 57 -3.91 19.47 1.03
C ASN A 57 -2.74 19.28 1.97
N GLN A 58 -2.59 18.08 2.51
CA GLN A 58 -1.44 17.79 3.37
C GLN A 58 -0.12 18.05 2.63
N ILE A 59 -0.06 17.66 1.35
CA ILE A 59 1.13 17.95 0.53
C ILE A 59 1.25 19.45 0.26
N ALA A 60 0.17 20.15 -0.10
CA ALA A 60 0.18 21.58 -0.35
C ALA A 60 0.61 22.38 0.89
N ASP A 61 0.14 21.98 2.08
CA ASP A 61 0.55 22.58 3.34
C ASP A 61 2.04 22.36 3.63
N MET A 62 2.55 21.16 3.38
CA MET A 62 3.97 20.83 3.52
C MET A 62 4.83 21.65 2.54
N LEU A 63 4.41 21.79 1.29
CA LEU A 63 5.09 22.62 0.30
C LEU A 63 5.07 24.10 0.69
N THR A 64 3.97 24.59 1.28
CA THR A 64 3.88 25.95 1.80
C THR A 64 4.79 26.18 3.01
N GLN A 65 4.96 25.17 3.89
CA GLN A 65 5.95 25.22 4.96
C GLN A 65 7.38 25.34 4.39
N ALA A 66 7.70 24.54 3.38
CA ALA A 66 8.98 24.61 2.70
C ALA A 66 9.22 25.97 2.02
N GLN A 67 8.19 26.56 1.40
CA GLN A 67 8.28 27.88 0.79
C GLN A 67 8.61 28.98 1.81
N ARG A 68 8.06 28.89 3.03
CA ARG A 68 8.40 29.83 4.11
C ARG A 68 9.84 29.70 4.62
N ALA A 69 10.46 28.56 4.36
CA ALA A 69 11.83 28.24 4.73
C ALA A 69 12.78 28.20 3.51
N ASP A 70 12.44 28.89 2.42
CA ASP A 70 13.12 28.84 1.13
C ASP A 70 14.64 29.09 1.23
N SER A 71 15.06 29.96 2.17
CA SER A 71 16.48 30.24 2.41
C SER A 71 17.29 29.05 2.94
N LEU A 72 16.63 27.99 3.42
CA LEU A 72 17.27 26.78 3.90
C LEU A 72 17.41 25.73 2.80
N LEU A 73 16.78 25.95 1.64
CA LEU A 73 16.73 24.99 0.55
C LEU A 73 17.91 25.16 -0.40
N SER A 74 18.40 24.06 -0.93
CA SER A 74 19.34 24.08 -2.04
C SER A 74 18.71 24.57 -3.33
N ASN A 75 19.50 25.03 -4.29
CA ASN A 75 18.99 25.46 -5.60
C ASN A 75 18.14 24.38 -6.31
N ARG A 76 18.52 23.13 -6.17
CA ARG A 76 17.75 22.00 -6.70
C ARG A 76 16.40 21.88 -6.01
N GLN A 77 16.39 21.92 -4.67
CA GLN A 77 15.15 21.84 -3.88
C GLN A 77 14.22 23.02 -4.15
N GLN A 78 14.73 24.23 -4.33
CA GLN A 78 13.94 25.40 -4.72
C GLN A 78 13.25 25.21 -6.09
N ASN A 79 13.98 24.66 -7.06
CA ASN A 79 13.42 24.35 -8.38
C ASN A 79 12.34 23.23 -8.29
N GLU A 80 12.57 22.22 -7.45
CA GLU A 80 11.61 21.14 -7.21
C GLU A 80 10.38 21.66 -6.46
N LEU A 81 10.59 22.51 -5.46
CA LEU A 81 9.51 23.18 -4.73
C LEU A 81 8.63 24.01 -5.65
N LYS A 82 9.23 24.84 -6.50
CA LYS A 82 8.49 25.65 -7.48
C LYS A 82 7.65 24.78 -8.42
N PHE A 83 8.21 23.65 -8.87
CA PHE A 83 7.52 22.69 -9.73
C PHE A 83 6.29 22.09 -9.04
N TYR A 84 6.42 21.62 -7.79
CA TYR A 84 5.28 21.05 -7.07
C TYR A 84 4.29 22.09 -6.57
N LEU A 85 4.70 23.32 -6.24
CA LEU A 85 3.77 24.41 -5.95
C LEU A 85 2.85 24.69 -7.14
N ASN A 86 3.34 24.58 -8.37
CA ASN A 86 2.49 24.69 -9.56
C ASN A 86 1.52 23.51 -9.69
N GLU A 87 1.98 22.26 -9.42
CA GLU A 87 1.11 21.07 -9.46
C GLU A 87 -0.02 21.16 -8.42
N PHE A 88 0.28 21.69 -7.24
CA PHE A 88 -0.65 21.83 -6.12
C PHE A 88 -1.22 23.26 -5.98
N ALA A 89 -1.21 24.05 -7.06
CA ALA A 89 -1.63 25.45 -7.03
C ALA A 89 -3.15 25.62 -6.79
N LEU A 90 -3.97 24.66 -7.23
CA LEU A 90 -5.41 24.69 -6.97
C LEU A 90 -5.72 24.57 -5.47
N GLU A 91 -4.92 23.84 -4.73
CA GLU A 91 -5.06 23.64 -3.29
C GLU A 91 -4.66 24.90 -2.52
N ASN A 92 -3.59 25.58 -2.93
CA ASN A 92 -3.04 26.76 -2.27
C ASN A 92 -3.68 28.08 -2.71
N ASP A 93 -4.72 28.03 -3.54
CA ASP A 93 -5.34 29.23 -4.14
C ASP A 93 -4.35 30.14 -4.92
N LEU A 94 -3.19 29.59 -5.31
CA LEU A 94 -2.21 30.28 -6.11
C LEU A 94 -2.69 30.39 -7.56
N MET A 95 -2.35 31.50 -8.21
CA MET A 95 -2.50 31.62 -9.66
C MET A 95 -1.44 30.76 -10.34
N VAL A 96 -1.85 29.89 -11.24
CA VAL A 96 -0.94 29.07 -12.03
C VAL A 96 -0.59 29.81 -13.31
N ASP A 97 0.68 29.98 -13.60
CA ASP A 97 1.18 30.77 -14.75
C ASP A 97 0.71 30.28 -16.13
N ASN A 98 0.12 29.08 -16.21
CA ASN A 98 -0.28 28.44 -17.46
C ASN A 98 -1.80 28.39 -17.69
N PHE A 99 -2.58 29.11 -16.92
CA PHE A 99 -4.03 29.16 -17.12
C PHE A 99 -4.39 30.20 -18.17
N VAL A 100 -5.09 29.78 -19.22
CA VAL A 100 -5.71 30.71 -20.16
C VAL A 100 -6.92 31.37 -19.47
N GLN A 101 -6.81 32.65 -19.22
CA GLN A 101 -7.88 33.41 -18.56
C GLN A 101 -8.93 33.77 -19.62
N TYR A 102 -10.14 33.21 -19.52
CA TYR A 102 -11.28 33.67 -20.26
C TYR A 102 -12.05 34.74 -19.44
N THR A 103 -12.58 35.71 -20.11
CA THR A 103 -13.43 36.79 -19.53
C THR A 103 -14.53 36.19 -18.65
N ASP A 104 -14.72 36.75 -17.46
CA ASP A 104 -15.61 36.35 -16.35
C ASP A 104 -14.99 35.42 -15.29
N HIS A 105 -13.69 35.56 -15.05
CA HIS A 105 -13.06 34.95 -13.87
C HIS A 105 -13.08 33.40 -13.80
N ARG A 106 -13.20 32.72 -14.91
CA ARG A 106 -13.08 31.29 -15.06
C ARG A 106 -11.71 30.96 -15.62
N THR A 107 -10.99 30.09 -14.93
CA THR A 107 -9.66 29.71 -15.36
C THR A 107 -9.73 28.37 -16.07
N PHE A 108 -9.31 28.36 -17.33
CA PHE A 108 -9.35 27.19 -18.22
C PHE A 108 -7.96 26.95 -18.76
N SER A 109 -7.42 25.76 -18.58
CA SER A 109 -6.10 25.41 -19.13
C SER A 109 -6.19 24.14 -19.97
N LEU A 110 -5.68 24.23 -21.18
CA LEU A 110 -5.40 23.08 -22.03
C LEU A 110 -3.99 23.23 -22.57
N SER A 111 -3.01 22.53 -21.97
CA SER A 111 -1.62 22.52 -22.40
C SER A 111 -1.27 21.18 -23.02
N LEU A 112 -0.60 21.18 -24.18
CA LEU A 112 -0.09 19.94 -24.80
C LEU A 112 1.04 19.32 -23.98
N ALA A 113 1.77 20.13 -23.20
CA ALA A 113 2.84 19.66 -22.34
C ALA A 113 2.33 19.07 -21.01
N ASP A 114 1.17 19.57 -20.53
CA ASP A 114 0.46 19.07 -19.34
C ASP A 114 -1.03 19.03 -19.69
N PRO A 115 -1.47 17.98 -20.42
CA PRO A 115 -2.84 17.89 -20.90
C PRO A 115 -3.79 17.70 -19.72
N GLN A 116 -4.42 18.79 -19.34
CA GLN A 116 -5.41 18.81 -18.29
C GLN A 116 -6.50 19.84 -18.59
N PHE A 117 -7.69 19.51 -18.13
CA PHE A 117 -8.77 20.49 -18.04
C PHE A 117 -8.93 20.88 -16.58
N SER A 118 -8.80 22.15 -16.29
CA SER A 118 -9.00 22.68 -14.94
C SER A 118 -9.99 23.83 -14.94
N TYR A 119 -10.86 23.84 -13.96
CA TYR A 119 -11.84 24.89 -13.76
C TYR A 119 -11.86 25.34 -12.30
N LYS A 120 -11.87 26.64 -12.08
CA LYS A 120 -11.99 27.24 -10.75
C LYS A 120 -13.01 28.36 -10.83
N SER A 121 -14.03 28.30 -9.97
CA SER A 121 -15.04 29.38 -9.86
C SER A 121 -14.44 30.60 -9.16
N LEU A 122 -14.98 31.79 -9.44
CA LEU A 122 -14.58 33.09 -8.87
C LEU A 122 -14.47 33.11 -7.35
N ASN A 123 -15.48 32.57 -6.70
CA ASN A 123 -15.59 32.52 -5.25
C ASN A 123 -14.89 31.32 -4.62
N ASN A 124 -14.09 30.59 -5.40
CA ASN A 124 -13.44 29.36 -4.98
C ASN A 124 -14.38 28.28 -4.40
N MET A 125 -15.67 28.35 -4.72
CA MET A 125 -16.66 27.40 -4.21
C MET A 125 -16.71 26.11 -5.03
N PHE A 126 -16.13 26.11 -6.23
CA PHE A 126 -16.02 24.93 -7.07
C PHE A 126 -14.66 24.91 -7.78
N LYS A 127 -13.96 23.80 -7.65
CA LYS A 127 -12.70 23.52 -8.33
C LYS A 127 -12.83 22.15 -8.98
N MET A 128 -12.32 22.00 -10.20
CA MET A 128 -12.33 20.73 -10.92
C MET A 128 -11.07 20.60 -11.75
N ARG A 129 -10.54 19.38 -11.83
CA ARG A 129 -9.44 19.00 -12.70
C ARG A 129 -9.77 17.67 -13.35
N ILE A 130 -9.51 17.55 -14.64
CA ILE A 130 -9.60 16.31 -15.40
C ILE A 130 -8.27 16.14 -16.12
N ARG A 131 -7.67 14.95 -16.02
CA ARG A 131 -6.43 14.56 -16.69
C ARG A 131 -6.59 13.23 -17.42
N PRO A 132 -5.99 13.05 -18.59
CA PRO A 132 -5.85 11.74 -19.19
C PRO A 132 -4.81 10.91 -18.42
N ILE A 133 -4.95 9.60 -18.51
CA ILE A 133 -3.96 8.62 -18.06
C ILE A 133 -3.54 7.86 -19.31
N LEU A 134 -2.25 7.89 -19.63
CA LEU A 134 -1.71 7.23 -20.82
C LEU A 134 -0.32 6.68 -20.51
N GLY A 135 0.01 5.54 -21.07
CA GLY A 135 1.38 5.07 -20.98
C GLY A 135 1.63 3.72 -21.59
N GLY A 136 2.89 3.34 -21.55
CA GLY A 136 3.36 2.04 -21.96
C GLY A 136 4.72 1.71 -21.37
N ASP A 137 4.96 0.43 -21.23
CA ASP A 137 6.22 -0.16 -20.78
C ASP A 137 6.61 -1.29 -21.73
N VAL A 138 7.89 -1.35 -22.06
CA VAL A 138 8.48 -2.46 -22.79
C VAL A 138 9.60 -3.05 -21.93
N MET A 139 9.45 -4.31 -21.58
CA MET A 139 10.41 -5.06 -20.79
C MET A 139 11.02 -6.15 -21.63
N LEU A 140 12.34 -6.20 -21.67
CA LEU A 140 13.15 -7.12 -22.45
C LEU A 140 14.00 -8.00 -21.55
N SER A 141 14.07 -9.27 -21.89
CA SER A 141 15.02 -10.22 -21.30
C SER A 141 15.40 -11.29 -22.32
N LYS A 142 16.35 -12.17 -21.94
CA LYS A 142 16.67 -13.35 -22.77
C LYS A 142 15.48 -14.28 -23.03
N LYS A 143 14.42 -14.16 -22.23
CA LYS A 143 13.19 -14.98 -22.35
C LYS A 143 12.16 -14.37 -23.30
N GLY A 144 12.38 -13.15 -23.77
CA GLY A 144 11.48 -12.45 -24.68
C GLY A 144 11.10 -11.06 -24.21
N ALA A 145 10.10 -10.48 -24.85
CA ALA A 145 9.59 -9.16 -24.56
C ALA A 145 8.20 -9.25 -23.87
N ILE A 146 7.98 -8.35 -22.93
CA ILE A 146 6.66 -8.07 -22.37
C ILE A 146 6.35 -6.61 -22.68
N ILE A 147 5.19 -6.37 -23.27
CA ILE A 147 4.71 -5.03 -23.60
C ILE A 147 3.46 -4.77 -22.79
N GLN A 148 3.48 -3.73 -21.98
CA GLN A 148 2.32 -3.26 -21.26
C GLN A 148 1.91 -1.89 -21.79
N ARG A 149 0.63 -1.63 -21.89
CA ARG A 149 0.06 -0.35 -22.27
C ARG A 149 -1.17 -0.07 -21.42
N TRP A 150 -1.43 1.21 -21.19
CA TRP A 150 -2.60 1.63 -20.42
C TRP A 150 -3.10 2.98 -20.90
N TRP A 151 -4.39 3.18 -20.66
CA TRP A 151 -5.07 4.44 -20.94
C TRP A 151 -6.21 4.64 -19.95
N GLY A 152 -6.65 5.87 -19.80
CA GLY A 152 -7.73 6.20 -18.88
C GLY A 152 -7.86 7.68 -18.64
N ALA A 153 -8.52 8.03 -17.53
CA ALA A 153 -8.66 9.40 -17.09
C ALA A 153 -8.86 9.47 -15.58
N GLU A 154 -8.49 10.61 -15.01
CA GLU A 154 -8.82 10.97 -13.63
C GLU A 154 -9.61 12.28 -13.58
N ILE A 155 -10.49 12.38 -12.61
CA ILE A 155 -11.24 13.58 -12.27
C ILE A 155 -11.10 13.87 -10.78
N GLN A 156 -10.91 15.15 -10.45
CA GLN A 156 -10.82 15.66 -9.11
C GLN A 156 -11.72 16.88 -8.99
N MET A 157 -12.56 16.92 -7.98
CA MET A 157 -13.48 18.04 -7.73
C MET A 157 -13.47 18.41 -6.26
N ASP A 158 -13.58 19.71 -6.00
CA ASP A 158 -13.79 20.27 -4.67
C ASP A 158 -14.97 21.22 -4.68
N ILE A 159 -15.91 21.00 -3.77
CA ILE A 159 -17.20 21.71 -3.73
C ILE A 159 -17.36 22.34 -2.36
N ALA A 160 -17.67 23.62 -2.35
CA ALA A 160 -17.97 24.41 -1.16
C ALA A 160 -16.87 24.35 -0.08
N LYS A 161 -15.65 23.94 -0.46
CA LYS A 161 -14.47 23.84 0.42
C LYS A 161 -14.63 22.84 1.57
N HIS A 162 -15.54 21.91 1.44
CA HIS A 162 -15.84 20.88 2.44
C HIS A 162 -16.09 19.51 1.84
N LEU A 163 -16.37 19.41 0.55
CA LEU A 163 -16.69 18.17 -0.13
C LEU A 163 -15.71 17.96 -1.28
N SER A 164 -14.92 16.89 -1.19
CA SER A 164 -14.08 16.44 -2.29
C SER A 164 -14.67 15.18 -2.93
N ILE A 165 -14.67 15.17 -4.27
CA ILE A 165 -15.08 14.01 -5.08
C ILE A 165 -13.96 13.76 -6.08
N TRP A 166 -13.55 12.51 -6.23
CA TRP A 166 -12.55 12.12 -7.21
C TRP A 166 -12.83 10.75 -7.78
N GLY A 167 -12.27 10.50 -8.93
CA GLY A 167 -12.31 9.18 -9.56
C GLY A 167 -11.21 9.04 -10.59
N SER A 168 -10.69 7.85 -10.74
CA SER A 168 -9.79 7.46 -11.82
C SER A 168 -10.18 6.10 -12.35
N LEU A 169 -10.04 5.95 -13.66
CA LEU A 169 -10.18 4.67 -14.34
C LEU A 169 -8.94 4.50 -15.21
N ARG A 170 -8.26 3.39 -15.04
CA ARG A 170 -7.12 2.98 -15.85
C ARG A 170 -7.37 1.58 -16.40
N ASP A 171 -7.43 1.48 -17.70
CA ASP A 171 -7.49 0.22 -18.42
C ASP A 171 -6.09 -0.19 -18.87
N ASN A 172 -5.69 -1.41 -18.57
CA ASN A 172 -4.35 -1.93 -18.81
C ASN A 172 -4.44 -3.17 -19.66
N SER A 173 -3.50 -3.31 -20.58
CA SER A 173 -3.28 -4.55 -21.30
C SER A 173 -1.79 -4.87 -21.36
N TRP A 174 -1.46 -6.14 -21.31
CA TRP A 174 -0.10 -6.59 -21.48
C TRP A 174 -0.05 -7.77 -22.47
N ASN A 175 1.06 -7.91 -23.14
CA ASN A 175 1.32 -8.96 -24.11
C ASN A 175 2.71 -9.55 -23.84
N GLY A 176 2.78 -10.86 -23.79
CA GLY A 176 4.02 -11.59 -23.56
C GLY A 176 3.78 -13.02 -23.12
N ASN A 177 4.43 -14.01 -23.76
CA ASN A 177 4.21 -15.44 -23.52
C ASN A 177 4.73 -15.96 -22.17
N TRP A 178 5.43 -15.12 -21.40
CA TRP A 178 6.11 -15.51 -20.17
C TRP A 178 5.38 -15.10 -18.90
N LEU A 179 4.32 -14.33 -19.05
CA LEU A 179 3.37 -14.07 -18.00
C LEU A 179 2.21 -15.02 -18.20
N ASN A 180 2.27 -16.16 -17.56
CA ASN A 180 1.13 -17.05 -17.51
C ASN A 180 0.09 -16.44 -16.56
N THR A 181 -1.17 -16.44 -16.93
CA THR A 181 -2.31 -16.03 -16.10
C THR A 181 -2.36 -16.78 -14.78
N ASP A 182 -1.81 -17.97 -14.72
CA ASP A 182 -1.69 -18.78 -13.50
C ASP A 182 -0.82 -18.11 -12.41
N TYR A 183 0.00 -17.13 -12.76
CA TYR A 183 0.83 -16.38 -11.81
C TYR A 183 0.12 -15.17 -11.23
N PHE A 184 -1.02 -14.81 -11.75
CA PHE A 184 -1.84 -13.79 -11.15
C PHE A 184 -2.89 -14.50 -10.30
N PRO A 185 -2.84 -14.35 -9.00
CA PRO A 185 -3.60 -15.25 -8.18
C PRO A 185 -5.04 -14.79 -8.08
N SER A 186 -5.85 -15.57 -8.62
CA SER A 186 -7.18 -15.71 -8.06
C SER A 186 -7.18 -16.71 -6.89
N ASP A 187 -6.13 -17.55 -6.76
CA ASP A 187 -6.14 -18.70 -5.86
C ASP A 187 -4.79 -18.96 -5.18
N TYR A 188 -4.79 -19.90 -4.26
CA TYR A 188 -3.60 -20.46 -3.64
C TYR A 188 -2.91 -21.46 -4.57
N ALA A 189 -1.58 -21.39 -4.68
CA ALA A 189 -0.82 -22.46 -5.28
C ALA A 189 -0.99 -23.75 -4.46
N ARG A 190 -0.99 -24.85 -5.15
CA ARG A 190 -0.94 -26.16 -4.51
C ARG A 190 0.39 -26.81 -4.82
N ILE A 191 1.12 -27.15 -3.77
CA ILE A 191 2.28 -28.03 -3.86
C ILE A 191 1.90 -29.34 -3.18
N ASN A 192 1.88 -30.44 -3.94
CA ASN A 192 1.50 -31.77 -3.43
C ASN A 192 0.19 -31.79 -2.62
N GLY A 193 -0.80 -30.97 -3.03
CA GLY A 193 -2.09 -30.86 -2.33
C GLY A 193 -2.17 -29.75 -1.28
N ALA A 194 -1.06 -29.24 -0.79
CA ALA A 194 -1.02 -28.12 0.13
C ALA A 194 -1.29 -26.80 -0.58
N ARG A 195 -1.96 -25.86 0.11
CA ARG A 195 -2.20 -24.51 -0.40
C ARG A 195 -1.03 -23.62 -0.02
N ILE A 196 -0.40 -23.00 -0.99
CA ILE A 196 0.62 -21.98 -0.78
C ILE A 196 0.08 -20.64 -1.27
N HIS A 197 0.25 -19.62 -0.46
CA HIS A 197 -0.16 -18.28 -0.79
C HIS A 197 0.85 -17.62 -1.74
N TYR A 198 0.40 -17.21 -2.92
CA TYR A 198 1.25 -16.57 -3.95
C TYR A 198 1.73 -15.15 -3.60
N GLY A 199 1.55 -14.68 -2.38
CA GLY A 199 1.68 -13.28 -2.02
C GLY A 199 2.94 -12.55 -2.48
N ALA A 200 4.07 -13.25 -2.64
CA ALA A 200 5.33 -12.59 -2.90
C ALA A 200 5.60 -12.27 -4.38
N SER A 201 5.39 -13.23 -5.25
CA SER A 201 5.84 -13.12 -6.65
C SER A 201 5.03 -12.15 -7.49
N GLN A 202 3.78 -11.93 -7.11
CA GLN A 202 2.86 -11.11 -7.86
C GLN A 202 2.94 -9.64 -7.58
N GLN A 203 3.59 -9.32 -6.49
CA GLN A 203 3.82 -7.95 -6.06
C GLN A 203 5.18 -7.43 -6.53
N THR A 204 5.82 -8.13 -7.46
CA THR A 204 7.06 -7.62 -8.04
C THR A 204 6.77 -6.30 -8.74
N PRO A 205 7.51 -5.23 -8.42
CA PRO A 205 7.31 -3.90 -9.03
C PRO A 205 7.43 -3.90 -10.55
N ALA A 206 8.05 -4.93 -11.09
CA ALA A 206 8.31 -5.06 -12.51
C ALA A 206 7.08 -5.40 -13.37
N LEU A 207 6.02 -5.96 -12.79
CA LEU A 207 4.84 -6.38 -13.56
C LEU A 207 3.79 -5.29 -13.70
N SER A 208 3.75 -4.34 -12.80
CA SER A 208 2.83 -3.20 -12.89
C SER A 208 3.28 -2.10 -11.94
N ASN A 209 3.22 -0.86 -12.38
CA ASN A 209 3.34 0.30 -11.50
C ASN A 209 2.10 0.45 -10.59
N ILE A 210 1.09 -0.40 -10.79
CA ILE A 210 -0.15 -0.41 -10.03
C ILE A 210 -0.25 -1.73 -9.28
N PRO A 211 -0.38 -1.68 -7.96
CA PRO A 211 -0.63 -2.86 -7.18
C PRO A 211 -2.06 -3.35 -7.43
N GLY A 212 -2.15 -4.61 -7.73
CA GLY A 212 -3.36 -5.39 -7.67
C GLY A 212 -4.37 -5.22 -8.78
N VAL A 213 -4.73 -6.32 -9.36
CA VAL A 213 -5.41 -6.30 -10.64
C VAL A 213 -6.37 -7.46 -10.80
N GLN A 214 -7.47 -7.18 -11.46
CA GLN A 214 -8.43 -8.19 -11.88
C GLN A 214 -8.22 -8.50 -13.36
N TYR A 215 -8.23 -9.79 -13.74
CA TYR A 215 -7.88 -10.24 -15.08
C TYR A 215 -9.04 -10.64 -15.92
N LYS A 216 -8.84 -10.35 -17.20
CA LYS A 216 -9.47 -11.08 -18.29
C LYS A 216 -8.35 -11.78 -19.06
N GLU A 217 -8.44 -13.09 -19.22
CA GLU A 217 -7.48 -13.89 -19.98
C GLU A 217 -7.53 -13.57 -21.46
N ALA A 218 -6.35 -13.50 -22.08
CA ALA A 218 -6.17 -13.47 -23.52
C ALA A 218 -5.08 -14.46 -23.93
N THR A 219 -5.11 -14.96 -25.14
CA THR A 219 -4.23 -16.03 -25.66
C THR A 219 -2.73 -15.71 -25.51
N TYR A 220 -2.33 -14.43 -25.49
CA TYR A 220 -0.94 -13.97 -25.43
C TYR A 220 -0.71 -12.85 -24.43
N GLY A 221 -1.56 -12.73 -23.43
CA GLY A 221 -1.47 -11.65 -22.45
C GLY A 221 -2.72 -11.55 -21.59
N GLY A 222 -3.02 -10.38 -21.10
CA GLY A 222 -4.20 -10.13 -20.28
C GLY A 222 -4.60 -8.68 -20.27
N ASP A 223 -5.86 -8.45 -19.97
CA ASP A 223 -6.43 -7.13 -19.76
C ASP A 223 -6.89 -7.01 -18.32
N PHE A 224 -6.69 -5.84 -17.75
CA PHE A 224 -7.13 -5.53 -16.41
C PHE A 224 -7.43 -4.05 -16.23
N SER A 225 -8.37 -3.74 -15.38
CA SER A 225 -8.68 -2.36 -15.04
C SER A 225 -8.41 -2.07 -13.56
N ASP A 226 -7.93 -0.88 -13.28
CA ASP A 226 -7.91 -0.31 -11.94
C ASP A 226 -8.81 0.92 -11.91
N SER A 227 -9.71 0.96 -10.95
CA SER A 227 -10.57 2.11 -10.71
C SER A 227 -10.43 2.53 -9.26
N LYS A 228 -10.23 3.83 -9.04
CA LYS A 228 -10.18 4.43 -7.72
C LYS A 228 -11.15 5.59 -7.67
N GLY A 229 -11.54 5.99 -6.48
CA GLY A 229 -12.39 7.15 -6.33
C GLY A 229 -13.07 7.20 -4.98
N GLY A 230 -13.70 8.32 -4.72
CA GLY A 230 -14.39 8.49 -3.46
C GLY A 230 -15.04 9.86 -3.30
N ILE A 231 -15.67 10.01 -2.15
CA ILE A 231 -16.30 11.22 -1.66
C ILE A 231 -15.86 11.40 -0.22
N ASN A 232 -15.25 12.55 0.09
CA ASN A 232 -14.85 12.93 1.44
C ASN A 232 -15.48 14.24 1.85
N LEU A 233 -16.10 14.25 3.02
CA LEU A 233 -16.42 15.45 3.78
C LEU A 233 -15.24 15.76 4.71
N TYR A 234 -14.77 16.98 4.71
CA TYR A 234 -13.63 17.39 5.51
C TYR A 234 -13.83 18.77 6.16
N SER A 235 -13.10 18.98 7.22
CA SER A 235 -13.10 20.21 7.99
C SER A 235 -11.80 20.36 8.78
N TRP A 236 -11.69 21.37 9.62
CA TRP A 236 -10.54 21.62 10.49
C TRP A 236 -10.19 20.47 11.46
N TRP A 237 -11.14 19.63 11.81
CA TRP A 237 -10.97 18.50 12.73
C TRP A 237 -10.51 17.21 12.04
N GLY A 238 -10.62 17.12 10.72
CA GLY A 238 -10.33 15.91 9.95
C GLY A 238 -11.30 15.67 8.81
N SER A 239 -11.50 14.39 8.47
CA SER A 239 -12.38 14.00 7.36
C SER A 239 -13.11 12.69 7.63
N ILE A 240 -14.24 12.53 6.96
CA ILE A 240 -15.01 11.29 6.88
C ILE A 240 -15.42 11.07 5.42
N GLY A 241 -15.31 9.83 4.94
CA GLY A 241 -15.67 9.54 3.55
C GLY A 241 -15.87 8.07 3.24
N ILE A 242 -16.26 7.85 2.00
CA ILE A 242 -16.33 6.53 1.37
C ILE A 242 -15.43 6.59 0.14
N GLN A 243 -14.49 5.66 0.06
CA GLN A 243 -13.51 5.66 -1.03
C GLN A 243 -13.07 4.25 -1.40
N ARG A 244 -12.55 4.10 -2.61
CA ARG A 244 -11.80 2.93 -3.06
C ARG A 244 -10.37 3.36 -3.35
N GLU A 245 -9.42 2.94 -2.48
CA GLU A 245 -8.03 3.40 -2.54
C GLU A 245 -7.06 2.34 -1.98
N ASN A 246 -5.77 2.51 -2.28
CA ASN A 246 -4.68 1.77 -1.67
C ASN A 246 -4.22 2.51 -0.41
N ILE A 247 -4.03 1.77 0.68
CA ILE A 247 -3.55 2.33 1.97
C ILE A 247 -2.22 1.70 2.34
N ARG A 248 -1.27 2.53 2.77
CA ARG A 248 -0.01 2.10 3.38
C ARG A 248 0.12 2.66 4.79
N TRP A 249 0.36 1.78 5.76
CA TRP A 249 0.61 2.13 7.15
C TRP A 249 2.02 1.66 7.55
N GLY A 250 2.80 2.56 8.12
CA GLY A 250 4.20 2.38 8.49
C GLY A 250 5.18 3.23 7.68
N ASP A 251 6.35 3.51 8.24
CA ASP A 251 7.38 4.39 7.67
C ASP A 251 8.33 3.69 6.67
N SER A 252 8.02 2.48 6.24
CA SER A 252 8.84 1.74 5.29
C SER A 252 8.87 2.37 3.89
N TYR A 253 9.97 2.21 3.19
CA TYR A 253 10.15 2.66 1.80
C TYR A 253 9.93 1.53 0.80
N HIS A 254 10.40 0.32 1.09
CA HIS A 254 10.27 -0.82 0.19
C HIS A 254 8.91 -1.50 0.33
N SER A 255 8.59 -2.00 1.52
CA SER A 255 7.27 -2.64 1.78
C SER A 255 6.95 -2.63 3.26
N SER A 256 5.75 -2.19 3.65
CA SER A 256 5.31 -2.22 5.04
C SER A 256 4.89 -3.62 5.47
N ASN A 257 5.18 -3.96 6.72
CA ASN A 257 4.71 -5.18 7.36
C ASN A 257 3.33 -5.03 8.03
N ILE A 258 2.76 -3.83 8.07
CA ILE A 258 1.38 -3.57 8.56
C ILE A 258 0.42 -3.58 7.38
N LEU A 259 0.40 -2.50 6.60
CA LEU A 259 -0.33 -2.40 5.34
C LEU A 259 0.63 -1.87 4.28
N SER A 260 0.92 -2.68 3.28
CA SER A 260 1.91 -2.35 2.25
C SER A 260 1.35 -1.45 1.14
N GLY A 261 0.03 -1.42 0.96
CA GLY A 261 -0.62 -0.75 -0.16
C GLY A 261 -0.40 -1.44 -1.52
N ARG A 262 0.16 -2.65 -1.52
CA ARG A 262 0.44 -3.42 -2.74
C ARG A 262 -0.70 -4.34 -3.20
N ASN A 263 -1.74 -4.48 -2.38
CA ASN A 263 -2.97 -5.15 -2.78
C ASN A 263 -3.82 -4.25 -3.69
N PRO A 264 -4.78 -4.80 -4.45
CA PRO A 264 -5.78 -4.01 -5.17
C PRO A 264 -6.46 -3.00 -4.26
N ALA A 265 -6.80 -1.83 -4.82
CA ALA A 265 -7.58 -0.84 -4.10
C ALA A 265 -8.88 -1.45 -3.57
N VAL A 266 -9.20 -1.18 -2.32
CA VAL A 266 -10.38 -1.73 -1.64
C VAL A 266 -11.38 -0.62 -1.31
N PRO A 267 -12.70 -0.88 -1.46
CA PRO A 267 -13.73 0.05 -1.01
C PRO A 267 -13.74 0.11 0.52
N MET A 268 -13.85 1.32 1.07
CA MET A 268 -13.82 1.53 2.52
C MET A 268 -14.57 2.79 2.95
N ILE A 269 -15.06 2.76 4.17
CA ILE A 269 -15.43 3.95 4.92
C ILE A 269 -14.20 4.39 5.69
N THR A 270 -13.88 5.68 5.70
CA THR A 270 -12.71 6.23 6.39
C THR A 270 -13.11 7.34 7.34
N LEU A 271 -12.39 7.45 8.45
CA LEU A 271 -12.45 8.56 9.38
C LEU A 271 -11.01 8.94 9.75
N GLN A 272 -10.65 10.19 9.54
CA GLN A 272 -9.40 10.77 9.99
C GLN A 272 -9.68 11.95 10.91
N LEU A 273 -9.08 11.96 12.09
CA LEU A 273 -9.19 13.04 13.05
C LEU A 273 -7.80 13.64 13.31
N THR A 274 -7.68 14.94 13.13
CA THR A 274 -6.46 15.72 13.37
C THR A 274 -6.75 16.94 14.22
N PRO A 275 -7.24 16.77 15.47
CA PRO A 275 -7.70 17.89 16.30
C PRO A 275 -6.57 18.81 16.77
N CYS A 276 -5.34 18.31 16.76
CA CYS A 276 -4.15 19.08 17.13
C CYS A 276 -2.89 18.54 16.43
N LYS A 277 -1.81 19.35 16.44
CA LYS A 277 -0.58 19.07 15.67
C LYS A 277 0.23 17.85 16.15
N TRP A 278 -0.01 17.35 17.34
CA TRP A 278 0.74 16.24 17.93
C TRP A 278 -0.05 14.94 17.96
N PHE A 279 -1.32 14.94 17.50
CA PHE A 279 -2.20 13.76 17.53
C PHE A 279 -2.97 13.63 16.22
N GLN A 280 -2.96 12.41 15.68
CA GLN A 280 -3.80 11.99 14.56
C GLN A 280 -4.43 10.63 14.90
N PHE A 281 -5.68 10.47 14.53
CA PHE A 281 -6.40 9.21 14.61
C PHE A 281 -6.93 8.86 13.22
N ASP A 282 -6.67 7.64 12.78
CA ASP A 282 -7.14 7.10 11.52
C ASP A 282 -7.93 5.83 11.76
N TYR A 283 -9.04 5.73 11.07
CA TYR A 283 -9.89 4.55 11.07
C TYR A 283 -10.37 4.27 9.66
N PHE A 284 -10.47 3.00 9.32
CA PHE A 284 -11.23 2.56 8.16
C PHE A 284 -11.99 1.26 8.43
N HIS A 285 -13.07 1.09 7.67
CA HIS A 285 -13.80 -0.16 7.54
C HIS A 285 -13.89 -0.51 6.06
N ALA A 286 -13.25 -1.63 5.67
CA ALA A 286 -13.07 -2.03 4.28
C ALA A 286 -13.86 -3.31 3.94
N TRP A 287 -14.29 -3.38 2.69
CA TRP A 287 -14.80 -4.58 2.04
C TRP A 287 -13.66 -5.24 1.27
N LEU A 288 -13.25 -6.41 1.72
CA LEU A 288 -12.17 -7.17 1.10
C LEU A 288 -12.73 -8.19 0.10
N VAL A 289 -11.89 -8.58 -0.85
CA VAL A 289 -12.24 -9.66 -1.79
C VAL A 289 -11.78 -10.98 -1.19
N SER A 290 -12.71 -11.93 -1.05
CA SER A 290 -12.43 -13.30 -0.65
C SER A 290 -12.44 -14.21 -1.88
N ASN A 291 -11.50 -15.17 -1.92
CA ASN A 291 -11.48 -16.25 -2.92
C ASN A 291 -11.97 -17.58 -2.33
N VAL A 292 -12.41 -17.58 -1.06
CA VAL A 292 -12.97 -18.75 -0.40
C VAL A 292 -14.45 -18.83 -0.70
N LEU A 293 -14.88 -19.91 -1.35
CA LEU A 293 -16.27 -20.10 -1.74
C LEU A 293 -17.13 -20.52 -0.55
N ASP A 294 -18.29 -19.90 -0.42
CA ASP A 294 -19.33 -20.30 0.55
C ASP A 294 -20.16 -21.44 -0.04
N SER A 295 -19.96 -22.65 0.47
CA SER A 295 -20.69 -23.83 0.02
C SER A 295 -22.18 -23.79 0.34
N THR A 296 -22.62 -22.88 1.22
CA THR A 296 -24.02 -22.72 1.62
C THR A 296 -24.77 -21.71 0.74
N TYR A 297 -24.05 -20.88 -0.01
CA TYR A 297 -24.63 -19.82 -0.79
C TYR A 297 -24.27 -19.94 -2.29
N TYR A 298 -25.24 -20.38 -3.09
CA TYR A 298 -25.09 -20.55 -4.52
C TYR A 298 -26.33 -20.07 -5.28
N TYR A 299 -26.17 -19.75 -6.54
CA TYR A 299 -27.27 -19.55 -7.48
C TYR A 299 -27.21 -20.62 -8.60
N LEU A 300 -28.38 -20.94 -9.14
CA LEU A 300 -28.48 -21.90 -10.23
C LEU A 300 -28.43 -21.15 -11.57
N GLU A 301 -27.49 -21.55 -12.39
CA GLU A 301 -27.41 -21.10 -13.77
C GLU A 301 -28.04 -22.14 -14.69
N ASN A 302 -29.05 -21.72 -15.46
CA ASN A 302 -29.67 -22.59 -16.46
C ASN A 302 -28.74 -22.70 -17.66
N THR A 303 -28.22 -23.88 -17.91
CA THR A 303 -27.48 -24.13 -19.16
C THR A 303 -28.42 -24.06 -20.36
N THR A 304 -27.95 -23.49 -21.47
CA THR A 304 -28.71 -23.28 -22.72
C THR A 304 -29.30 -24.55 -23.32
N ASN A 305 -28.89 -25.72 -22.84
CA ASN A 305 -29.38 -27.03 -23.29
C ASN A 305 -30.44 -27.68 -22.37
N GLY A 306 -30.98 -26.95 -21.42
CA GLY A 306 -32.21 -27.32 -20.70
C GLY A 306 -32.12 -28.47 -19.69
N ASN A 307 -31.01 -29.18 -19.54
CA ASN A 307 -30.94 -30.41 -18.75
C ASN A 307 -30.02 -30.43 -17.55
N ALA A 308 -29.28 -29.35 -17.24
CA ALA A 308 -28.46 -29.27 -16.03
C ALA A 308 -28.41 -27.83 -15.49
N SER A 309 -28.72 -27.68 -14.22
CA SER A 309 -28.48 -26.44 -13.50
C SER A 309 -27.06 -26.51 -12.90
N LEU A 310 -26.18 -25.60 -13.30
CA LEU A 310 -24.87 -25.44 -12.67
C LEU A 310 -25.04 -24.64 -11.37
N LYS A 311 -24.43 -25.12 -10.29
CA LYS A 311 -24.35 -24.37 -9.04
C LYS A 311 -23.15 -23.43 -9.09
N ASN A 312 -23.43 -22.13 -9.12
CA ASN A 312 -22.42 -21.09 -9.02
C ASN A 312 -22.33 -20.62 -7.57
N TYR A 313 -21.27 -21.02 -6.87
CA TYR A 313 -21.02 -20.64 -5.49
C TYR A 313 -20.50 -19.20 -5.41
N ARG A 314 -20.92 -18.46 -4.38
CA ARG A 314 -20.39 -17.13 -4.11
C ARG A 314 -19.24 -17.20 -3.12
N PRO A 315 -18.24 -16.32 -3.25
CA PRO A 315 -17.25 -16.15 -2.21
C PRO A 315 -17.89 -15.63 -0.92
N TYR A 316 -17.29 -15.98 0.23
CA TYR A 316 -17.65 -15.35 1.50
C TYR A 316 -17.50 -13.83 1.43
N ASN A 317 -18.44 -13.09 2.03
CA ASN A 317 -18.22 -11.68 2.28
C ASN A 317 -17.13 -11.53 3.34
N LYS A 318 -16.13 -10.72 3.04
CA LYS A 318 -14.97 -10.48 3.90
C LYS A 318 -14.83 -9.00 4.18
N PHE A 319 -14.58 -8.68 5.43
CA PHE A 319 -14.48 -7.31 5.91
C PHE A 319 -13.25 -7.13 6.80
N MET A 320 -12.87 -5.87 6.96
CA MET A 320 -11.80 -5.47 7.88
C MET A 320 -12.14 -4.13 8.51
N ALA A 321 -11.99 -4.03 9.81
CA ALA A 321 -11.94 -2.75 10.50
C ALA A 321 -10.54 -2.55 11.09
N ALA A 322 -10.00 -1.34 11.00
CA ALA A 322 -8.71 -1.01 11.58
C ALA A 322 -8.67 0.43 12.08
N ASN A 323 -7.92 0.64 13.14
CA ASN A 323 -7.64 1.97 13.66
C ASN A 323 -6.16 2.16 14.02
N MET A 324 -5.70 3.40 14.00
CA MET A 324 -4.36 3.78 14.41
C MET A 324 -4.37 5.15 15.08
N PHE A 325 -3.70 5.21 16.22
CA PHE A 325 -3.44 6.42 16.99
C PHE A 325 -1.99 6.82 16.77
N THR A 326 -1.75 7.99 16.20
CA THR A 326 -0.41 8.52 15.96
C THR A 326 -0.15 9.71 16.87
N PHE A 327 0.93 9.67 17.61
CA PHE A 327 1.41 10.71 18.52
C PHE A 327 2.75 11.25 18.04
N THR A 328 2.84 12.57 17.90
CA THR A 328 4.07 13.29 17.54
C THR A 328 4.39 14.29 18.66
N PRO A 329 4.86 13.83 19.83
CA PRO A 329 5.07 14.67 21.01
C PRO A 329 6.12 15.75 20.78
N ILE A 330 7.08 15.47 19.91
CA ILE A 330 8.13 16.40 19.46
C ILE A 330 8.34 16.24 17.95
N LYS A 331 8.90 17.25 17.29
CA LYS A 331 9.09 17.28 15.82
C LYS A 331 9.86 16.07 15.25
N HIS A 332 10.65 15.41 16.08
CA HIS A 332 11.57 14.35 15.65
C HIS A 332 11.13 12.94 16.07
N LEU A 333 9.98 12.80 16.71
CA LEU A 333 9.48 11.51 17.18
C LEU A 333 8.01 11.34 16.81
N SER A 334 7.69 10.25 16.12
CA SER A 334 6.33 9.78 15.85
C SER A 334 6.18 8.38 16.38
N VAL A 335 5.10 8.11 17.11
CA VAL A 335 4.74 6.79 17.62
C VAL A 335 3.30 6.51 17.25
N SER A 336 3.07 5.37 16.60
CA SER A 336 1.72 4.93 16.20
C SER A 336 1.40 3.59 16.84
N LEU A 337 0.17 3.47 17.35
CA LEU A 337 -0.37 2.24 17.93
C LEU A 337 -1.74 1.97 17.32
N GLY A 338 -1.99 0.75 16.91
CA GLY A 338 -3.26 0.42 16.28
C GLY A 338 -3.66 -1.03 16.46
N ASN A 339 -4.88 -1.30 16.09
CA ASN A 339 -5.43 -2.63 16.05
C ASN A 339 -6.43 -2.81 14.90
N SER A 340 -6.68 -4.04 14.56
CA SER A 340 -7.60 -4.40 13.48
C SER A 340 -8.33 -5.71 13.77
N ILE A 341 -9.34 -5.96 12.96
CA ILE A 341 -10.06 -7.21 12.91
C ILE A 341 -10.42 -7.53 11.46
N VAL A 342 -10.12 -8.74 11.02
CA VAL A 342 -10.62 -9.33 9.78
C VAL A 342 -11.74 -10.28 10.14
N TYR A 343 -12.88 -10.19 9.47
CA TYR A 343 -14.03 -11.04 9.74
C TYR A 343 -14.80 -11.40 8.46
N ALA A 344 -15.51 -12.51 8.51
CA ALA A 344 -16.31 -13.02 7.42
C ALA A 344 -17.72 -13.31 7.93
N GLU A 345 -18.69 -12.51 7.49
CA GLU A 345 -20.10 -12.64 7.86
C GLU A 345 -20.99 -12.34 6.64
N GLN A 346 -22.27 -12.69 6.72
CA GLN A 346 -23.20 -12.40 5.63
C GLN A 346 -23.42 -10.90 5.41
N SER A 347 -23.27 -10.09 6.47
CA SER A 347 -23.44 -8.65 6.45
C SER A 347 -22.39 -7.95 7.29
N LEU A 348 -22.26 -6.65 7.11
CA LEU A 348 -21.41 -5.78 7.90
C LEU A 348 -21.81 -5.82 9.37
N GLN A 349 -20.83 -6.09 10.26
CA GLN A 349 -21.03 -6.09 11.72
C GLN A 349 -20.94 -4.65 12.26
N VAL A 350 -22.08 -4.12 12.70
CA VAL A 350 -22.20 -2.72 13.16
C VAL A 350 -21.28 -2.41 14.35
N ALA A 351 -21.00 -3.39 15.21
CA ALA A 351 -20.10 -3.18 16.35
C ALA A 351 -18.68 -2.79 15.93
N TYR A 352 -18.22 -3.23 14.76
CA TYR A 352 -16.90 -2.87 14.25
C TYR A 352 -16.87 -1.51 13.52
N LEU A 353 -18.01 -0.82 13.41
CA LEU A 353 -18.08 0.58 13.02
C LEU A 353 -17.73 1.55 14.16
N ILE A 354 -17.50 1.06 15.39
CA ILE A 354 -17.02 1.89 16.50
C ILE A 354 -15.52 2.17 16.27
N PRO A 355 -15.12 3.40 15.87
CA PRO A 355 -13.77 3.64 15.35
C PRO A 355 -12.67 3.44 16.39
N ILE A 356 -12.94 3.79 17.67
CA ILE A 356 -11.95 3.77 18.77
C ILE A 356 -11.87 2.43 19.48
N ALA A 357 -12.58 1.42 18.98
CA ALA A 357 -12.68 0.14 19.68
C ALA A 357 -11.35 -0.62 19.69
N PHE A 358 -11.11 -1.34 20.78
CA PHE A 358 -10.18 -2.45 20.80
C PHE A 358 -10.92 -3.71 20.34
N TYR A 359 -10.76 -4.05 19.07
CA TYR A 359 -11.62 -5.02 18.38
C TYR A 359 -11.57 -6.41 18.99
N LYS A 360 -10.43 -6.83 19.53
CA LYS A 360 -10.33 -8.11 20.22
C LYS A 360 -11.28 -8.22 21.42
N SER A 361 -11.48 -7.13 22.17
CA SER A 361 -12.42 -7.11 23.29
C SER A 361 -13.87 -7.19 22.82
N LEU A 362 -14.18 -6.49 21.72
CA LEU A 362 -15.52 -6.57 21.11
C LEU A 362 -15.81 -7.97 20.58
N ASP A 363 -14.83 -8.57 19.92
CA ASP A 363 -14.92 -9.95 19.44
C ASP A 363 -15.26 -10.91 20.59
N HIS A 364 -14.50 -10.89 21.68
CA HIS A 364 -14.76 -11.74 22.83
C HIS A 364 -16.14 -11.50 23.46
N LEU A 365 -16.66 -10.27 23.40
CA LEU A 365 -17.99 -9.94 23.88
C LEU A 365 -19.09 -10.55 23.00
N LEU A 366 -18.91 -10.44 21.67
CA LEU A 366 -19.90 -10.89 20.68
C LEU A 366 -19.92 -12.42 20.54
N THR A 367 -18.77 -13.07 20.73
CA THR A 367 -18.62 -14.52 20.54
C THR A 367 -18.68 -15.33 21.85
N LYS A 368 -18.95 -14.68 22.98
CA LYS A 368 -19.03 -15.33 24.28
C LYS A 368 -20.07 -16.46 24.26
N GLY A 369 -19.60 -17.69 24.47
CA GLY A 369 -20.47 -18.89 24.51
C GLY A 369 -20.77 -19.49 23.12
N VAL A 370 -20.32 -18.88 22.05
CA VAL A 370 -20.42 -19.43 20.69
C VAL A 370 -19.01 -19.80 20.24
N ARG A 371 -18.79 -21.07 19.89
CA ARG A 371 -17.49 -21.55 19.36
C ARG A 371 -17.33 -21.19 17.87
N THR A 372 -17.67 -19.97 17.47
CA THR A 372 -17.46 -19.50 16.11
C THR A 372 -16.18 -18.69 16.06
N GLN A 373 -15.17 -19.19 15.37
CA GLN A 373 -13.93 -18.46 15.06
C GLN A 373 -14.09 -17.74 13.72
N ASN A 374 -15.00 -16.78 13.63
CA ASN A 374 -15.25 -16.04 12.38
C ASN A 374 -14.43 -14.75 12.26
N GLN A 375 -13.43 -14.58 13.13
CA GLN A 375 -12.73 -13.30 13.28
C GLN A 375 -11.27 -13.54 13.63
N ASN A 376 -10.41 -12.67 13.07
CA ASN A 376 -8.99 -12.64 13.35
C ASN A 376 -8.56 -11.21 13.70
N SER A 377 -8.03 -10.98 14.91
CA SER A 377 -7.68 -9.68 15.43
C SER A 377 -6.17 -9.48 15.49
N GLN A 378 -5.70 -8.32 15.01
CA GLN A 378 -4.29 -7.95 14.97
C GLN A 378 -4.01 -6.72 15.83
N VAL A 379 -2.75 -6.59 16.28
CA VAL A 379 -2.23 -5.40 16.94
C VAL A 379 -0.93 -5.00 16.26
N PHE A 380 -0.71 -3.71 16.09
CA PHE A 380 0.48 -3.20 15.44
C PHE A 380 0.95 -1.89 16.03
N ALA A 381 2.24 -1.63 15.86
CA ALA A 381 2.89 -0.41 16.29
C ALA A 381 3.91 0.05 15.24
N SER A 382 4.14 1.35 15.18
CA SER A 382 5.20 1.95 14.36
C SER A 382 5.86 3.08 15.15
N ILE A 383 7.16 3.22 14.99
CA ILE A 383 7.96 4.29 15.59
C ILE A 383 8.89 4.86 14.53
N SER A 384 9.01 6.16 14.49
CA SER A 384 9.96 6.88 13.66
C SER A 384 10.64 7.96 14.46
N VAL A 385 11.97 7.99 14.45
CA VAL A 385 12.79 8.97 15.15
C VAL A 385 13.82 9.59 14.22
N ARG A 386 13.99 10.90 14.32
CA ARG A 386 15.03 11.67 13.62
C ARG A 386 15.98 12.25 14.65
N PRO A 387 17.00 11.49 15.06
CA PRO A 387 17.91 11.91 16.13
C PRO A 387 18.76 13.14 15.75
N VAL A 388 19.03 13.27 14.46
CA VAL A 388 19.72 14.42 13.85
C VAL A 388 19.10 14.70 12.49
N ASN A 389 19.31 15.90 11.94
CA ASN A 389 18.93 16.20 10.57
C ASN A 389 19.59 15.19 9.62
N HIS A 390 18.93 14.88 8.53
CA HIS A 390 19.38 13.94 7.50
C HIS A 390 19.37 12.46 7.88
N LEU A 391 19.02 12.08 9.13
CA LEU A 391 18.92 10.69 9.55
C LEU A 391 17.56 10.39 10.19
N GLN A 392 16.85 9.44 9.61
CA GLN A 392 15.64 8.83 10.18
C GLN A 392 15.93 7.37 10.51
N LEU A 393 15.51 6.95 11.69
CA LEU A 393 15.44 5.56 12.10
C LEU A 393 13.97 5.21 12.32
N TYR A 394 13.53 4.07 11.84
CA TYR A 394 12.14 3.66 12.00
C TYR A 394 12.02 2.16 12.21
N GLY A 395 10.91 1.78 12.81
CA GLY A 395 10.58 0.39 13.01
C GLY A 395 9.08 0.20 13.12
N SER A 396 8.62 -0.96 12.74
CA SER A 396 7.23 -1.37 12.88
C SER A 396 7.12 -2.82 13.32
N PHE A 397 6.04 -3.08 14.02
CA PHE A 397 5.72 -4.37 14.60
C PHE A 397 4.27 -4.72 14.27
N PHE A 398 4.04 -5.95 13.85
CA PHE A 398 2.74 -6.51 13.57
C PHE A 398 2.61 -7.84 14.28
N LEU A 399 1.51 -8.04 14.98
CA LEU A 399 1.20 -9.24 15.73
C LEU A 399 -0.17 -9.75 15.30
N ASP A 400 -0.18 -10.92 14.69
CA ASP A 400 -1.38 -11.67 14.33
C ASP A 400 -1.74 -12.61 15.47
N GLU A 401 -2.95 -12.56 15.96
CA GLU A 401 -3.46 -13.36 17.08
C GLU A 401 -2.67 -13.25 18.41
N VAL A 402 -3.01 -12.24 19.23
CA VAL A 402 -2.36 -12.01 20.53
C VAL A 402 -2.70 -13.11 21.54
N LYS A 403 -1.73 -13.95 21.91
CA LYS A 403 -1.80 -14.83 23.09
C LYS A 403 -0.69 -14.46 24.06
N PHE A 404 -0.98 -13.66 25.08
CA PHE A 404 0.01 -13.23 26.07
C PHE A 404 0.70 -14.40 26.79
N SER A 405 0.04 -15.55 26.90
CA SER A 405 0.62 -16.77 27.47
C SER A 405 1.77 -17.36 26.64
N ARG A 406 1.88 -17.00 25.36
CA ARG A 406 2.97 -17.42 24.46
C ARG A 406 4.18 -16.48 24.48
N PHE A 407 4.08 -15.32 25.12
CA PHE A 407 5.23 -14.42 25.33
C PHE A 407 6.13 -14.95 26.45
N LYS A 408 6.74 -16.09 26.23
CA LYS A 408 7.84 -16.55 27.05
C LYS A 408 9.14 -16.10 26.40
N LEU A 409 10.01 -15.45 27.17
CA LEU A 409 11.34 -15.02 26.72
C LEU A 409 12.20 -16.21 26.21
N SER A 410 11.85 -17.45 26.63
CA SER A 410 12.51 -18.69 26.20
C SER A 410 12.04 -19.23 24.84
N GLU A 411 10.87 -18.83 24.37
CA GLU A 411 10.24 -19.34 23.15
C GLU A 411 9.51 -18.22 22.39
N PRO A 412 10.20 -17.16 21.94
CA PRO A 412 9.56 -16.07 21.20
C PRO A 412 8.99 -16.52 19.85
N GLU A 413 9.41 -17.68 19.39
CA GLU A 413 9.18 -18.27 18.09
C GLU A 413 7.74 -18.74 17.86
N ASN A 414 6.95 -18.86 18.92
CA ASN A 414 5.57 -19.37 18.88
C ASN A 414 4.51 -18.30 18.62
N ASN A 415 4.90 -17.04 18.41
CA ASN A 415 3.97 -15.97 18.12
C ASN A 415 4.04 -15.58 16.63
N PRO A 416 2.89 -15.41 15.96
CA PRO A 416 2.82 -14.93 14.59
C PRO A 416 3.14 -13.43 14.53
N ILE A 417 4.41 -13.11 14.52
CA ILE A 417 4.95 -11.74 14.60
C ILE A 417 5.62 -11.38 13.28
N SER A 418 5.50 -10.13 12.87
CA SER A 418 6.36 -9.52 11.87
C SER A 418 6.96 -8.23 12.43
N TYR A 419 8.25 -8.01 12.20
CA TYR A 419 8.89 -6.74 12.49
C TYR A 419 9.71 -6.26 11.30
N LEU A 420 9.78 -4.96 11.18
CA LEU A 420 10.59 -4.26 10.19
C LEU A 420 11.36 -3.15 10.90
N VAL A 421 12.64 -3.03 10.58
CA VAL A 421 13.49 -1.93 11.01
C VAL A 421 14.20 -1.35 9.81
N GLY A 422 14.38 -0.04 9.80
CA GLY A 422 15.04 0.62 8.70
C GLY A 422 15.62 1.98 9.08
N PHE A 423 16.39 2.50 8.14
CA PHE A 423 16.93 3.84 8.21
C PHE A 423 16.85 4.53 6.85
N ASN A 424 16.83 5.85 6.88
CA ASN A 424 16.99 6.72 5.73
C ASN A 424 17.99 7.82 6.10
N TRP A 425 19.03 7.96 5.29
CA TRP A 425 20.01 9.03 5.37
C TRP A 425 19.96 9.83 4.07
N SER A 426 19.67 11.13 4.14
CA SER A 426 19.42 11.95 2.96
C SER A 426 20.05 13.34 3.06
N GLY A 427 20.56 13.89 1.95
CA GLY A 427 20.98 15.28 1.83
C GLY A 427 22.39 15.63 2.35
N TRP A 428 23.10 14.72 3.00
CA TRP A 428 24.45 14.96 3.52
C TRP A 428 25.36 13.75 3.26
N PRO A 429 26.63 13.91 2.82
CA PRO A 429 27.33 15.18 2.57
C PRO A 429 27.02 15.79 1.18
N ILE A 430 26.23 15.14 0.36
CA ILE A 430 25.92 15.56 -1.02
C ILE A 430 24.43 15.84 -1.12
N ASP A 431 24.05 17.05 -1.58
CA ASP A 431 22.66 17.39 -1.85
C ASP A 431 22.03 16.40 -2.84
N GLY A 432 20.81 15.94 -2.54
CA GLY A 432 20.08 14.99 -3.36
C GLY A 432 20.54 13.54 -3.27
N LEU A 433 21.62 13.23 -2.53
CA LEU A 433 22.03 11.85 -2.27
C LEU A 433 21.24 11.28 -1.09
N SER A 434 20.76 10.05 -1.22
CA SER A 434 20.13 9.32 -0.11
C SER A 434 20.53 7.85 -0.08
N LEU A 435 20.67 7.33 1.12
CA LEU A 435 20.93 5.92 1.41
C LEU A 435 19.84 5.40 2.33
N LYS A 436 19.18 4.32 1.92
CA LYS A 436 18.14 3.65 2.70
C LYS A 436 18.48 2.19 2.92
N GLY A 437 18.11 1.67 4.07
CA GLY A 437 18.22 0.25 4.37
C GLY A 437 17.03 -0.22 5.17
N GLU A 438 16.53 -1.43 4.86
CA GLU A 438 15.44 -2.09 5.57
C GLU A 438 15.76 -3.54 5.80
N PHE A 439 15.37 -4.02 6.96
CA PHE A 439 15.35 -5.43 7.29
C PHE A 439 13.97 -5.79 7.82
N MET A 440 13.35 -6.80 7.21
CA MET A 440 12.07 -7.35 7.64
C MET A 440 12.22 -8.83 7.96
N ARG A 441 11.52 -9.28 9.00
CA ARG A 441 11.37 -10.68 9.34
C ARG A 441 9.95 -10.95 9.80
N SER A 442 9.33 -11.97 9.25
CA SER A 442 8.01 -12.49 9.66
C SER A 442 8.11 -13.94 10.07
N TYR A 443 7.48 -14.28 11.19
CA TYR A 443 7.48 -15.62 11.74
C TYR A 443 6.37 -16.49 11.12
N ILE A 444 6.36 -17.76 11.46
CA ILE A 444 5.37 -18.74 11.01
C ILE A 444 3.97 -18.27 11.37
N ALA A 445 3.03 -18.49 10.46
CA ALA A 445 1.61 -18.15 10.59
C ALA A 445 1.31 -16.64 10.76
N CYS A 446 2.29 -15.75 10.60
CA CYS A 446 2.03 -14.32 10.51
C CYS A 446 1.29 -14.02 9.20
N TYR A 447 0.22 -13.26 9.25
CA TYR A 447 -0.69 -12.93 8.12
C TYR A 447 -1.61 -14.06 7.65
N THR A 448 -1.48 -15.27 8.17
CA THR A 448 -2.29 -16.41 7.78
C THR A 448 -3.18 -16.87 8.94
N HIS A 449 -4.31 -17.48 8.63
CA HIS A 449 -5.23 -18.03 9.64
C HIS A 449 -5.65 -19.44 9.25
N SER A 450 -5.95 -20.28 10.24
CA SER A 450 -6.45 -21.65 10.01
C SER A 450 -7.73 -21.68 9.17
N ILE A 451 -8.55 -20.64 9.33
CA ILE A 451 -9.72 -20.41 8.48
C ILE A 451 -9.29 -19.45 7.36
N ASP A 452 -9.14 -19.95 6.15
CA ASP A 452 -8.58 -19.25 4.99
C ASP A 452 -9.17 -17.85 4.76
N VAL A 453 -10.48 -17.71 4.92
CA VAL A 453 -11.16 -16.43 4.70
C VAL A 453 -10.70 -15.34 5.67
N LEU A 454 -10.16 -15.69 6.82
CA LEU A 454 -9.69 -14.74 7.84
C LEU A 454 -8.22 -14.34 7.71
N THR A 455 -7.54 -14.86 6.71
CA THR A 455 -6.15 -14.51 6.36
C THR A 455 -6.02 -13.00 6.07
N TRP A 456 -4.89 -12.39 6.43
CA TRP A 456 -4.58 -10.97 6.20
C TRP A 456 -4.31 -10.68 4.72
N ALA A 457 -5.34 -10.88 3.90
CA ALA A 457 -5.25 -10.77 2.45
C ALA A 457 -6.55 -10.24 1.84
N SER A 458 -6.46 -9.62 0.67
CA SER A 458 -7.57 -9.25 -0.18
C SER A 458 -7.26 -9.66 -1.62
N ASN A 459 -8.17 -10.34 -2.29
CA ASN A 459 -7.97 -10.88 -3.64
C ASN A 459 -6.67 -11.71 -3.76
N SER A 460 -6.41 -12.57 -2.78
CA SER A 460 -5.19 -13.40 -2.62
C SER A 460 -3.88 -12.61 -2.40
N TYR A 461 -3.90 -11.29 -2.39
CA TYR A 461 -2.73 -10.48 -2.06
C TYR A 461 -2.60 -10.31 -0.56
N ASN A 462 -1.43 -10.63 0.00
CA ASN A 462 -1.11 -10.26 1.37
C ASN A 462 -1.14 -8.74 1.52
N MET A 463 -1.87 -8.22 2.51
CA MET A 463 -1.95 -6.79 2.78
C MET A 463 -0.74 -6.27 3.56
N GLY A 464 0.01 -7.15 4.26
CA GLY A 464 1.28 -6.85 4.91
C GLY A 464 2.46 -6.90 3.95
N HIS A 465 3.63 -7.31 4.45
CA HIS A 465 4.83 -7.45 3.61
C HIS A 465 4.63 -8.54 2.56
N TYR A 466 5.03 -8.27 1.31
CA TYR A 466 4.78 -9.15 0.16
C TYR A 466 5.35 -10.55 0.29
N MET A 467 6.40 -10.73 1.11
CA MET A 467 6.99 -12.05 1.36
C MET A 467 6.10 -12.95 2.22
N GLY A 468 5.08 -12.40 2.90
CA GLY A 468 4.19 -13.17 3.76
C GLY A 468 4.86 -13.70 5.02
N ASP A 469 4.39 -14.85 5.51
CA ASP A 469 4.87 -15.50 6.73
C ASP A 469 6.19 -16.26 6.53
N ASN A 470 6.84 -16.59 7.63
CA ASN A 470 8.11 -17.33 7.69
C ASN A 470 9.11 -16.88 6.61
N ALA A 471 9.38 -15.58 6.59
CA ALA A 471 10.14 -14.92 5.55
C ALA A 471 11.07 -13.85 6.10
N GLN A 472 12.06 -13.51 5.30
CA GLN A 472 13.02 -12.46 5.57
C GLN A 472 13.25 -11.66 4.30
N SER A 473 13.38 -10.34 4.43
CA SER A 473 13.74 -9.45 3.33
C SER A 473 14.76 -8.43 3.79
N ILE A 474 15.79 -8.23 2.98
CA ILE A 474 16.79 -7.17 3.14
C ILE A 474 16.68 -6.27 1.92
N TYR A 475 16.58 -4.98 2.14
CA TYR A 475 16.55 -3.97 1.10
C TYR A 475 17.59 -2.89 1.37
N ALA A 476 18.33 -2.50 0.34
CA ALA A 476 19.23 -1.36 0.37
C ALA A 476 19.04 -0.52 -0.89
N GLU A 477 19.07 0.79 -0.76
CA GLU A 477 18.88 1.74 -1.86
C GLU A 477 19.87 2.90 -1.74
N LEU A 478 20.59 3.15 -2.81
CA LEU A 478 21.34 4.39 -3.02
C LEU A 478 20.63 5.18 -4.12
N ALA A 479 20.15 6.38 -3.79
CA ALA A 479 19.45 7.24 -4.74
C ALA A 479 20.10 8.61 -4.82
N TYR A 480 20.16 9.17 -6.04
CA TYR A 480 20.75 10.47 -6.31
C TYR A 480 19.85 11.32 -7.21
N ARG A 481 19.62 12.54 -6.78
CA ARG A 481 18.81 13.55 -7.48
C ARG A 481 19.71 14.72 -7.93
N PRO A 482 20.40 14.61 -9.08
CA PRO A 482 21.34 15.65 -9.53
C PRO A 482 20.66 16.96 -9.92
N VAL A 483 19.47 16.88 -10.50
CA VAL A 483 18.69 18.02 -10.97
C VAL A 483 17.20 17.78 -10.72
N ARG A 484 16.39 18.83 -10.81
CA ARG A 484 14.94 18.72 -10.71
C ARG A 484 14.39 17.62 -11.62
N GLY A 485 13.51 16.79 -11.06
CA GLY A 485 12.79 15.74 -11.79
C GLY A 485 13.60 14.49 -12.10
N LEU A 486 14.94 14.49 -12.04
CA LEU A 486 15.75 13.31 -12.29
C LEU A 486 16.08 12.57 -11.00
N LEU A 487 15.76 11.28 -10.97
CA LEU A 487 16.13 10.33 -9.91
C LEU A 487 16.91 9.17 -10.54
N LEU A 488 18.11 8.96 -10.06
CA LEU A 488 18.93 7.78 -10.35
C LEU A 488 18.95 6.93 -9.08
N LYS A 489 18.62 5.66 -9.19
CA LYS A 489 18.47 4.76 -8.05
C LYS A 489 19.14 3.42 -8.32
N LEU A 490 19.98 2.98 -7.40
CA LEU A 490 20.53 1.65 -7.37
C LEU A 490 20.00 0.94 -6.12
N SER A 491 19.34 -0.18 -6.28
CA SER A 491 18.79 -0.95 -5.18
C SER A 491 19.26 -2.40 -5.21
N TYR A 492 19.38 -2.97 -4.01
CA TYR A 492 19.60 -4.39 -3.78
C TYR A 492 18.48 -4.93 -2.91
N THR A 493 17.93 -6.07 -3.31
CA THR A 493 16.92 -6.82 -2.55
C THR A 493 17.37 -8.25 -2.39
N ASN A 494 17.30 -8.77 -1.17
CA ASN A 494 17.48 -10.18 -0.88
C ASN A 494 16.24 -10.68 -0.14
N ASP A 495 15.47 -11.51 -0.80
CA ASP A 495 14.25 -12.11 -0.30
C ASP A 495 14.45 -13.60 -0.05
N MET A 496 14.07 -14.04 1.15
CA MET A 496 14.11 -15.44 1.53
C MET A 496 12.77 -15.88 2.09
N LYS A 497 12.24 -16.97 1.57
CA LYS A 497 11.05 -17.65 2.09
C LYS A 497 11.47 -18.99 2.65
N TYR A 498 10.99 -19.29 3.83
CA TYR A 498 11.25 -20.54 4.52
C TYR A 498 10.01 -21.44 4.52
N ASN A 499 10.11 -22.65 4.99
CA ASN A 499 8.98 -23.57 5.09
C ASN A 499 7.76 -22.85 5.70
N SER A 500 6.61 -22.96 5.05
CA SER A 500 5.37 -22.37 5.56
C SER A 500 4.54 -23.47 6.23
N TYR A 501 4.47 -23.40 7.54
CA TYR A 501 3.71 -24.36 8.36
C TYR A 501 2.29 -23.85 8.70
N SER A 502 1.90 -22.69 8.22
CA SER A 502 0.63 -22.06 8.58
C SER A 502 -0.60 -22.89 8.18
N TYR A 503 -0.49 -23.60 7.07
CA TYR A 503 -1.52 -24.50 6.57
C TYR A 503 -1.55 -25.87 7.27
N LEU A 504 -0.57 -26.17 8.11
CA LEU A 504 -0.49 -27.42 8.86
C LEU A 504 -1.23 -27.36 10.19
N ARG A 505 -1.67 -26.20 10.65
CA ARG A 505 -2.24 -25.97 11.98
C ARG A 505 -3.37 -26.91 12.37
N ASP A 506 -4.21 -27.26 11.40
CA ASP A 506 -5.43 -28.02 11.67
C ASP A 506 -5.28 -29.55 11.52
N ASN A 507 -4.23 -29.99 10.84
CA ASN A 507 -4.07 -31.39 10.41
C ASN A 507 -2.90 -32.11 11.07
N ILE A 508 -2.06 -31.40 11.81
CA ILE A 508 -0.89 -32.00 12.43
C ILE A 508 -1.00 -31.90 13.93
N SER A 509 -1.05 -33.06 14.57
CA SER A 509 -0.89 -33.19 16.01
C SER A 509 0.38 -32.45 16.46
N GLU A 510 0.39 -31.95 17.67
CA GLU A 510 1.46 -31.19 18.35
C GLU A 510 2.89 -31.79 18.26
N THR A 511 3.05 -32.87 17.49
CA THR A 511 4.28 -33.65 17.38
C THR A 511 5.31 -33.10 16.37
N ILE A 512 4.94 -32.17 15.47
CA ILE A 512 5.90 -31.54 14.57
C ILE A 512 6.34 -30.21 15.19
N ALA A 513 7.59 -30.18 15.64
CA ALA A 513 8.22 -28.94 16.08
C ALA A 513 8.40 -27.99 14.89
N GLN A 514 7.55 -26.96 14.82
CA GLN A 514 7.67 -25.92 13.82
C GLN A 514 8.87 -25.02 14.19
N LYS A 515 9.90 -25.00 13.36
CA LYS A 515 11.06 -24.13 13.55
C LYS A 515 10.99 -22.99 12.56
N PRO A 516 10.88 -21.73 13.02
CA PRO A 516 10.95 -20.58 12.14
C PRO A 516 12.32 -20.50 11.47
N PHE A 517 12.31 -20.06 10.20
CA PHE A 517 13.51 -19.89 9.38
C PHE A 517 14.33 -21.17 9.15
N ASP A 518 13.69 -22.30 9.36
CA ASP A 518 14.24 -23.59 8.97
C ASP A 518 13.98 -23.83 7.48
N HIS A 519 14.93 -24.37 6.75
CA HIS A 519 14.88 -24.65 5.32
C HIS A 519 14.35 -23.52 4.44
N CYS A 520 15.26 -22.77 3.85
CA CYS A 520 14.94 -21.85 2.78
C CYS A 520 14.38 -22.62 1.58
N ILE A 521 13.14 -22.32 1.19
CA ILE A 521 12.47 -22.94 0.05
C ILE A 521 12.49 -22.06 -1.20
N TYR A 522 12.67 -20.75 -1.03
CA TYR A 522 12.79 -19.78 -2.11
C TYR A 522 13.71 -18.64 -1.71
N ARG A 523 14.54 -18.21 -2.66
CA ARG A 523 15.40 -17.04 -2.51
C ARG A 523 15.45 -16.25 -3.81
N ASN A 524 15.39 -14.93 -3.69
CA ASN A 524 15.65 -14.02 -4.80
C ASN A 524 16.67 -12.97 -4.38
N ASP A 525 17.74 -12.85 -5.16
CA ASP A 525 18.70 -11.75 -5.06
C ASP A 525 18.51 -10.85 -6.29
N GLU A 526 18.21 -9.57 -6.08
CA GLU A 526 18.00 -8.60 -7.16
C GLU A 526 18.86 -7.37 -6.97
N ILE A 527 19.55 -6.96 -8.01
CA ILE A 527 20.18 -5.65 -8.15
C ILE A 527 19.48 -4.91 -9.29
N ARG A 528 19.01 -3.70 -9.00
CA ARG A 528 18.27 -2.90 -9.97
C ARG A 528 18.79 -1.47 -10.02
N PHE A 529 18.97 -0.98 -11.22
CA PHE A 529 19.18 0.44 -11.51
C PHE A 529 17.93 1.00 -12.15
N ASP A 530 17.42 2.12 -11.61
CA ASP A 530 16.30 2.87 -12.15
C ASP A 530 16.72 4.31 -12.43
N GLY A 531 16.47 4.79 -13.64
CA GLY A 531 16.51 6.20 -14.01
C GLY A 531 15.09 6.69 -14.25
N ILE A 532 14.63 7.66 -13.46
CA ILE A 532 13.26 8.20 -13.52
C ILE A 532 13.36 9.70 -13.75
N TYR A 533 12.76 10.18 -14.82
CA TYR A 533 12.70 11.61 -15.11
C TYR A 533 11.24 12.09 -15.19
N GLU A 534 10.87 13.02 -14.31
CA GLU A 534 9.60 13.71 -14.34
C GLU A 534 9.73 15.02 -15.12
N ALA A 535 9.34 14.99 -16.39
CA ALA A 535 9.47 16.13 -17.29
C ALA A 535 8.45 17.23 -16.97
N HIS A 536 7.19 16.83 -16.82
CA HIS A 536 6.05 17.66 -16.42
C HIS A 536 5.30 16.97 -15.27
N PRO A 537 4.42 17.65 -14.56
CA PRO A 537 3.62 17.03 -13.51
C PRO A 537 2.92 15.76 -13.99
N ASN A 538 3.19 14.64 -13.29
CA ASN A 538 2.68 13.31 -13.65
C ASN A 538 3.13 12.74 -15.01
N MET A 539 4.16 13.31 -15.65
CA MET A 539 4.74 12.82 -16.91
C MET A 539 6.11 12.22 -16.66
N TYR A 540 6.24 10.92 -16.83
CA TYR A 540 7.44 10.16 -16.49
C TYR A 540 8.04 9.46 -17.68
N LEU A 541 9.36 9.55 -17.75
CA LEU A 541 10.22 8.65 -18.51
C LEU A 541 10.98 7.78 -17.52
N ARG A 542 10.96 6.47 -17.71
CA ARG A 542 11.67 5.53 -16.85
C ARG A 542 12.51 4.58 -17.68
N LEU A 543 13.70 4.31 -17.17
CA LEU A 543 14.59 3.25 -17.65
C LEU A 543 14.98 2.41 -16.45
N SER A 544 14.77 1.10 -16.52
CA SER A 544 15.17 0.18 -15.47
C SER A 544 16.05 -0.93 -16.06
N ILE A 545 17.11 -1.26 -15.33
CA ILE A 545 17.98 -2.40 -15.63
C ILE A 545 18.05 -3.23 -14.35
N GLY A 546 17.53 -4.45 -14.41
CA GLY A 546 17.48 -5.36 -13.27
C GLY A 546 18.19 -6.66 -13.56
N TYR A 547 19.04 -7.08 -12.63
CA TYR A 547 19.57 -8.44 -12.61
C TYR A 547 19.03 -9.16 -11.38
N ASN A 548 18.33 -10.26 -11.59
CA ASN A 548 17.83 -11.09 -10.51
C ASN A 548 18.30 -12.54 -10.63
N ASN A 549 18.35 -13.21 -9.49
CA ASN A 549 18.63 -14.63 -9.36
C ASN A 549 17.62 -15.26 -8.42
N ALA A 550 16.51 -15.73 -8.98
CA ALA A 550 15.43 -16.37 -8.25
C ALA A 550 15.57 -17.88 -8.29
N GLN A 551 15.61 -18.53 -7.11
CA GLN A 551 15.86 -19.94 -6.95
C GLN A 551 14.87 -20.57 -5.97
N GLY A 552 14.40 -21.77 -6.28
CA GLY A 552 13.73 -22.64 -5.33
C GLY A 552 14.70 -23.68 -4.76
N PHE A 553 14.36 -24.27 -3.63
CA PHE A 553 15.15 -25.31 -2.94
C PHE A 553 14.22 -26.42 -2.46
N ASP A 554 14.70 -27.68 -2.57
CA ASP A 554 13.96 -28.85 -2.08
C ASP A 554 13.86 -28.82 -0.56
N ASN A 555 12.71 -29.11 0.00
CA ASN A 555 12.56 -29.29 1.45
C ASN A 555 12.49 -30.77 1.88
N LEU A 556 12.94 -31.67 1.01
CA LEU A 556 12.78 -33.12 1.13
C LEU A 556 13.54 -33.81 2.27
N LYS A 557 14.43 -33.14 2.98
CA LYS A 557 15.50 -33.88 3.68
C LYS A 557 15.57 -33.82 5.19
N SER A 558 14.76 -33.01 5.89
CA SER A 558 15.08 -32.80 7.30
C SER A 558 13.96 -32.86 8.31
N ASP A 559 12.71 -32.78 7.89
CA ASP A 559 11.59 -32.87 8.83
C ASP A 559 10.62 -33.99 8.48
N PRO A 560 9.99 -34.61 9.50
CA PRO A 560 8.93 -35.60 9.30
C PRO A 560 7.63 -34.92 8.84
N LEU A 561 7.70 -34.11 7.79
CA LEU A 561 6.51 -33.56 7.15
C LEU A 561 5.77 -34.68 6.42
N PRO A 562 4.44 -34.71 6.49
CA PRO A 562 3.66 -35.55 5.60
C PRO A 562 4.04 -35.30 4.14
N SER A 563 4.08 -36.34 3.32
CA SER A 563 4.53 -36.26 1.91
C SER A 563 3.77 -35.22 1.08
N GLU A 564 2.55 -34.91 1.46
CA GLU A 564 1.70 -33.89 0.81
C GLU A 564 2.18 -32.43 1.00
N TYR A 565 3.09 -32.20 1.96
CA TYR A 565 3.65 -30.88 2.27
C TYR A 565 5.11 -30.72 1.82
N ILE A 566 5.65 -31.73 1.15
CA ILE A 566 7.01 -31.72 0.64
C ILE A 566 6.99 -31.23 -0.80
N GLY A 567 7.72 -30.17 -1.08
CA GLY A 567 7.86 -29.58 -2.41
C GLY A 567 9.26 -29.70 -2.97
N THR A 568 9.35 -29.74 -4.28
CA THR A 568 10.61 -29.64 -5.02
C THR A 568 11.01 -28.19 -5.23
N ALA A 569 12.30 -27.95 -5.50
CA ALA A 569 12.83 -26.63 -5.84
C ALA A 569 12.02 -25.93 -6.94
N GLN A 570 11.63 -26.67 -7.99
CA GLN A 570 10.85 -26.10 -9.09
C GLN A 570 9.42 -25.73 -8.66
N GLN A 571 8.76 -26.56 -7.86
CA GLN A 571 7.42 -26.26 -7.35
C GLN A 571 7.40 -24.98 -6.50
N TYR A 572 8.40 -24.79 -5.63
CA TYR A 572 8.54 -23.56 -4.85
C TYR A 572 8.89 -22.37 -5.72
N LEU A 573 9.77 -22.53 -6.70
CA LEU A 573 10.10 -21.47 -7.64
C LEU A 573 8.86 -21.03 -8.42
N ASP A 574 8.06 -21.97 -8.90
CA ASP A 574 6.80 -21.70 -9.60
C ASP A 574 5.77 -21.03 -8.70
N ALA A 575 5.74 -21.39 -7.40
CA ALA A 575 4.83 -20.80 -6.44
C ALA A 575 5.15 -19.34 -6.09
N PHE A 576 6.44 -18.94 -6.11
CA PHE A 576 6.87 -17.63 -5.62
C PHE A 576 7.45 -16.70 -6.68
N CYS A 577 7.67 -17.18 -7.91
CA CYS A 577 8.31 -16.39 -8.95
C CYS A 577 7.70 -16.66 -10.33
N PRO A 578 7.20 -15.64 -11.04
CA PRO A 578 6.75 -15.80 -12.42
C PRO A 578 7.87 -16.32 -13.32
N LEU A 579 7.52 -17.15 -14.29
CA LEU A 579 8.46 -17.78 -15.25
C LEU A 579 9.47 -16.78 -15.84
N TYR A 580 9.00 -15.56 -16.11
CA TYR A 580 9.84 -14.50 -16.69
C TYR A 580 11.03 -14.13 -15.81
N TYR A 581 10.89 -14.19 -14.50
CA TYR A 581 11.92 -13.80 -13.52
C TYR A 581 12.69 -14.97 -12.91
N GLN A 582 12.32 -16.22 -13.22
CA GLN A 582 12.97 -17.39 -12.64
C GLN A 582 14.42 -17.55 -13.10
N GLY A 583 15.29 -17.97 -12.17
CA GLY A 583 16.71 -18.18 -12.40
C GLY A 583 17.49 -16.87 -12.54
N LYS A 584 18.67 -16.96 -13.13
CA LYS A 584 19.52 -15.79 -13.44
C LYS A 584 18.98 -15.07 -14.65
N ASN A 585 18.51 -13.85 -14.47
CA ASN A 585 17.86 -13.08 -15.52
C ASN A 585 18.28 -11.61 -15.50
N LEU A 586 18.58 -11.07 -16.66
CA LEU A 586 18.79 -9.64 -16.89
C LEU A 586 17.56 -9.08 -17.60
N THR A 587 16.94 -8.07 -17.01
CA THR A 587 15.80 -7.36 -17.57
C THR A 587 16.16 -5.91 -17.86
N ILE A 588 15.72 -5.40 -18.99
CA ILE A 588 15.82 -3.99 -19.33
C ILE A 588 14.41 -3.52 -19.65
N SER A 589 13.95 -2.48 -18.99
CA SER A 589 12.63 -1.90 -19.32
C SER A 589 12.72 -0.41 -19.56
N GLY A 590 11.88 0.06 -20.48
CA GLY A 590 11.68 1.46 -20.76
C GLY A 590 10.21 1.79 -20.76
N SER A 591 9.81 2.82 -20.00
CA SER A 591 8.40 3.23 -19.92
C SER A 591 8.24 4.74 -20.08
N PHE A 592 7.09 5.06 -20.65
CA PHE A 592 6.53 6.41 -20.66
C PHE A 592 5.17 6.35 -19.98
N SER A 593 4.90 7.31 -19.10
CA SER A 593 3.56 7.44 -18.49
C SER A 593 3.18 8.90 -18.32
N PHE A 594 1.88 9.14 -18.45
CA PHE A 594 1.23 10.39 -18.11
C PHE A 594 0.01 10.04 -17.24
N GLY A 595 -0.07 10.63 -16.03
CA GLY A 595 -1.04 10.22 -15.01
C GLY A 595 -0.73 8.86 -14.36
N PHE A 596 -1.52 8.47 -13.36
CA PHE A 596 -1.35 7.24 -12.55
C PHE A 596 -2.63 6.44 -12.45
#